data_fc4cb6879984d836faa05096378254e5
#
_entry.id   fc4cb6879984d836faa05096378254e5
#
_cell.length_a   1.000
_cell.length_b   1.000
_cell.length_c   1.000
_cell.angle_alpha   90.00
_cell.angle_beta   90.00
_cell.angle_gamma   90.00
#
_symmetry.space_group_name_H-M   'P 1'
#
loop_
_entity.id
_entity.type
_entity.pdbx_description
1 polymer ?
#
loop_
_entity_poly.entity_id
_entity_poly.type
_entity_poly.pdbx_seq_one_letter_code
_entity_poly.pdbx_strand_id
1 'polypeptide(L)' 'MIYVEEMECYRCDNHVQGFYDPANDWTVYECEECGWTYIDESGYE' A
#
# COMPACT_ATOMS: atom_id res chain seq x y z
N MET A 1 -2.41 9.89 -6.62
CA MET A 1 -1.70 9.14 -5.58
C MET A 1 -0.23 9.04 -5.95
N ILE A 2 0.61 9.00 -4.94
CA ILE A 2 2.06 9.03 -5.11
C ILE A 2 2.65 7.67 -4.72
N TYR A 3 3.40 7.07 -5.62
CA TYR A 3 4.06 5.81 -5.32
C TYR A 3 5.10 6.01 -4.20
N VAL A 4 5.03 5.19 -3.17
CA VAL A 4 5.92 5.30 -2.01
C VAL A 4 6.95 4.19 -1.99
N GLU A 5 6.46 2.93 -2.00
CA GLU A 5 7.36 1.79 -1.92
C GLU A 5 6.66 0.52 -2.37
N GLU A 6 7.47 -0.52 -2.56
CA GLU A 6 6.98 -1.83 -2.91
C GLU A 6 7.38 -2.79 -1.79
N MET A 7 6.47 -3.69 -1.44
CA MET A 7 6.74 -4.68 -0.40
C MET A 7 6.15 -6.03 -0.83
N GLU A 8 6.37 -7.06 -0.03
CA GLU A 8 5.87 -8.39 -0.31
C GLU A 8 4.59 -8.64 0.49
N CYS A 9 3.62 -9.25 -0.19
CA CYS A 9 2.38 -9.64 0.47
C CYS A 9 2.65 -10.85 1.36
N TYR A 10 2.38 -10.73 2.65
CA TYR A 10 2.64 -11.82 3.57
C TYR A 10 1.64 -12.97 3.41
N ARG A 11 0.61 -12.79 2.60
CA ARG A 11 -0.40 -13.82 2.38
C ARG A 11 -0.13 -14.68 1.15
N CYS A 12 0.37 -14.07 0.09
CA CYS A 12 0.56 -14.79 -1.17
C CYS A 12 1.95 -14.59 -1.77
N ASP A 13 2.84 -13.90 -1.08
CA ASP A 13 4.21 -13.63 -1.50
C ASP A 13 4.35 -12.88 -2.82
N ASN A 14 3.28 -12.23 -3.25
CA ASN A 14 3.33 -11.41 -4.45
C ASN A 14 3.66 -9.96 -4.08
N HIS A 15 3.87 -9.13 -5.10
CA HIS A 15 4.25 -7.74 -4.88
C HIS A 15 3.06 -6.92 -4.43
N VAL A 16 3.29 -6.08 -3.42
CA VAL A 16 2.33 -5.12 -2.92
C VAL A 16 2.87 -3.73 -3.21
N GLN A 17 2.05 -2.88 -3.79
CA GLN A 17 2.45 -1.51 -4.10
C GLN A 17 1.82 -0.54 -3.11
N GLY A 18 2.65 0.37 -2.60
CA GLY A 18 2.19 1.37 -1.65
C GLY A 18 2.09 2.74 -2.31
N PHE A 19 0.94 3.39 -2.14
CA PHE A 19 0.69 4.72 -2.68
C PHE A 19 0.22 5.65 -1.58
N TYR A 20 0.78 6.85 -1.55
CA TYR A 20 0.34 7.87 -0.61
C TYR A 20 -0.84 8.62 -1.20
N ASP A 21 -1.91 8.75 -0.43
CA ASP A 21 -3.10 9.50 -0.82
C ASP A 21 -3.13 10.81 -0.03
N PRO A 22 -2.75 11.92 -0.65
CA PRO A 22 -2.72 13.20 0.06
C PRO A 22 -4.10 13.73 0.44
N ALA A 23 -5.14 13.27 -0.25
CA ALA A 23 -6.50 13.69 0.08
C ALA A 23 -6.95 13.13 1.43
N ASN A 24 -6.50 11.93 1.76
CA ASN A 24 -6.84 11.28 3.02
C ASN A 24 -5.70 11.25 4.02
N ASP A 25 -4.51 11.66 3.58
CA ASP A 25 -3.30 11.70 4.41
C ASP A 25 -2.96 10.32 4.97
N TRP A 26 -3.04 9.32 4.10
CA TRP A 26 -2.65 7.95 4.47
C TRP A 26 -1.97 7.27 3.29
N THR A 27 -1.34 6.12 3.55
CA THR A 27 -0.71 5.31 2.52
C THR A 27 -1.54 4.05 2.33
N VAL A 28 -1.84 3.72 1.08
CA VAL A 28 -2.64 2.54 0.73
C VAL A 28 -1.74 1.50 0.09
N TYR A 29 -1.80 0.27 0.62
CA TYR A 29 -1.06 -0.86 0.09
C TYR A 29 -2.03 -1.85 -0.52
N GLU A 30 -1.73 -2.29 -1.73
CA GLU A 30 -2.60 -3.21 -2.46
C GLU A 30 -1.80 -4.35 -3.07
N CYS A 31 -2.29 -5.57 -2.90
CA CYS A 31 -1.74 -6.75 -3.55
C CYS A 31 -2.56 -7.04 -4.82
N GLU A 32 -1.88 -7.15 -5.96
CA GLU A 32 -2.56 -7.37 -7.24
C GLU A 32 -3.12 -8.78 -7.37
N GLU A 33 -2.59 -9.73 -6.62
CA GLU A 33 -2.96 -11.14 -6.80
C GLU A 33 -4.11 -11.59 -5.91
N CYS A 34 -4.01 -11.34 -4.61
CA CYS A 34 -5.03 -11.82 -3.68
C CYS A 34 -6.03 -10.76 -3.25
N GLY A 35 -5.85 -9.54 -3.71
CA GLY A 35 -6.74 -8.43 -3.37
C GLY A 35 -6.58 -7.89 -1.96
N TRP A 36 -5.48 -8.26 -1.30
CA TRP A 36 -5.22 -7.77 0.05
C TRP A 36 -4.97 -6.27 0.01
N THR A 37 -5.55 -5.57 0.97
CA THR A 37 -5.42 -4.11 1.07
C THR A 37 -5.10 -3.74 2.50
N TYR A 38 -4.22 -2.77 2.67
CA TYR A 38 -3.87 -2.24 3.98
C TYR A 38 -3.75 -0.73 3.89
N ILE A 39 -4.27 -0.03 4.88
CA ILE A 39 -4.19 1.42 4.94
C ILE A 39 -3.39 1.82 6.17
N ASP A 40 -2.31 2.56 5.93
CA ASP A 40 -1.44 3.06 6.99
C ASP A 40 -1.80 4.53 7.22
N GLU A 41 -2.47 4.80 8.31
CA GLU A 41 -2.97 6.14 8.62
C GLU A 41 -1.93 7.04 9.27
N SER A 42 -0.71 6.56 9.47
CA SER A 42 0.33 7.38 10.07
C SER A 42 0.84 8.47 9.11
N GLY A 43 0.36 8.44 7.89
CA GLY A 43 0.74 9.43 6.91
C GLY A 43 2.04 9.09 6.21
N TYR A 44 2.55 10.06 5.48
CA TYR A 44 3.78 9.89 4.74
C TYR A 44 4.91 10.65 5.45
N GLU A 45 6.00 9.95 5.68
CA GLU A 45 7.16 10.59 6.28
C GLU A 45 8.41 10.39 5.45
#